data_23901ae672f443b1d3c291e533b7cc99
#
_entry.id   23901ae672f443b1d3c291e533b7cc99
#
_cell.length_a   1.000
_cell.length_b   1.000
_cell.length_c   1.000
_cell.angle_alpha   90.00
_cell.angle_beta   90.00
_cell.angle_gamma   90.00
#
_symmetry.space_group_name_H-M   'P 1'
#
loop_
_entity.id
_entity.type
_entity.pdbx_description
1 polymer ?
#
loop_
_entity_poly.entity_id
_entity_poly.type
_entity_poly.pdbx_seq_one_letter_code
_entity_poly.pdbx_strand_id
1 'polypeptide(L)'
;MNPVEASASSAEKILLAATDLFAANHFNGVSIKEIAKKSGVNSALISYYFGGKKNLYQEVLNEQSNLFLNLIARVSSKDIAPLAKLREYITAISEVQKLHPHRIHLIYRELLTPTFMCDSFIKNRLYKIHKFMSELVTEAIADGSIRNNMQPTHVAFTLESIIVFFFLTHDQ
;
A
#
# COMPACT_ATOMS: atom_id res chain seq x y z
N MET A 1 -13.79 33.19 9.19
CA MET A 1 -13.80 32.74 7.79
C MET A 1 -12.43 32.19 7.50
N ASN A 2 -12.26 30.82 7.51
CA ASN A 2 -11.00 30.20 7.18
C ASN A 2 -10.96 29.95 5.66
N PRO A 3 -9.99 30.49 4.93
CA PRO A 3 -9.80 30.23 3.52
C PRO A 3 -8.74 29.14 3.38
N VAL A 4 -9.09 27.90 3.23
CA VAL A 4 -8.39 26.83 2.49
C VAL A 4 -9.22 25.56 2.57
N GLU A 5 -10.39 25.53 1.97
CA GLU A 5 -10.89 24.34 1.32
C GLU A 5 -10.58 24.52 -0.18
N ALA A 6 -9.36 24.18 -0.56
CA ALA A 6 -9.06 23.94 -1.96
C ALA A 6 -9.99 22.79 -2.40
N SER A 7 -11.00 23.11 -3.22
CA SER A 7 -11.99 22.12 -3.65
C SER A 7 -11.26 21.02 -4.41
N ALA A 8 -11.26 19.80 -3.85
CA ALA A 8 -10.65 18.65 -4.49
C ALA A 8 -11.13 18.54 -5.95
N SER A 9 -10.22 18.28 -6.87
CA SER A 9 -10.51 18.12 -8.28
C SER A 9 -11.50 16.97 -8.49
N SER A 10 -12.21 16.96 -9.62
CA SER A 10 -13.12 15.85 -9.93
C SER A 10 -12.41 14.49 -9.96
N ALA A 11 -11.14 14.45 -10.41
CA ALA A 11 -10.34 13.24 -10.41
C ALA A 11 -10.04 12.75 -8.98
N GLU A 12 -9.66 13.63 -8.07
CA GLU A 12 -9.42 13.30 -6.65
C GLU A 12 -10.69 12.81 -5.96
N LYS A 13 -11.84 13.45 -6.21
CA LYS A 13 -13.14 12.99 -5.68
C LYS A 13 -13.49 11.59 -6.15
N ILE A 14 -13.29 11.30 -7.44
CA ILE A 14 -13.50 9.97 -8.03
C ILE A 14 -12.56 8.96 -7.36
N LEU A 15 -11.28 9.25 -7.25
CA LEU A 15 -10.27 8.35 -6.72
C LEU A 15 -10.55 8.02 -5.26
N LEU A 16 -10.89 9.02 -4.44
CA LEU A 16 -11.27 8.81 -3.03
C LEU A 16 -12.52 7.93 -2.90
N ALA A 17 -13.58 8.23 -3.65
CA ALA A 17 -14.82 7.45 -3.63
C ALA A 17 -14.60 6.01 -4.11
N ALA A 18 -13.76 5.82 -5.13
CA ALA A 18 -13.39 4.51 -5.64
C ALA A 18 -12.57 3.72 -4.62
N THR A 19 -11.61 4.35 -3.94
CA THR A 19 -10.80 3.74 -2.88
C THR A 19 -11.69 3.17 -1.78
N ASP A 20 -12.63 3.95 -1.27
CA ASP A 20 -13.54 3.49 -0.22
C ASP A 20 -14.45 2.34 -0.69
N LEU A 21 -15.00 2.45 -1.91
CA LEU A 21 -15.89 1.42 -2.45
C LEU A 21 -15.16 0.11 -2.72
N PHE A 22 -13.96 0.17 -3.29
CA PHE A 22 -13.14 -1.01 -3.55
C PHE A 22 -12.54 -1.60 -2.27
N ALA A 23 -12.28 -0.79 -1.24
CA ALA A 23 -11.87 -1.29 0.07
C ALA A 23 -12.99 -2.12 0.74
N ALA A 24 -14.24 -1.64 0.65
CA ALA A 24 -15.39 -2.31 1.24
C ALA A 24 -15.91 -3.51 0.41
N ASN A 25 -15.65 -3.53 -0.91
CA ASN A 25 -16.23 -4.52 -1.83
C ASN A 25 -15.18 -5.07 -2.80
N HIS A 26 -15.44 -6.27 -3.35
CA HIS A 26 -14.63 -6.82 -4.43
C HIS A 26 -14.76 -5.98 -5.72
N PHE A 27 -13.75 -6.03 -6.58
CA PHE A 27 -13.75 -5.30 -7.86
C PHE A 27 -15.05 -5.47 -8.64
N ASN A 28 -15.57 -6.70 -8.77
CA ASN A 28 -16.79 -6.97 -9.53
C ASN A 28 -18.05 -6.42 -8.86
N GLY A 29 -18.05 -6.26 -7.54
CA GLY A 29 -19.18 -5.75 -6.77
C GLY A 29 -19.35 -4.23 -6.80
N VAL A 30 -18.42 -3.48 -7.40
CA VAL A 30 -18.50 -2.01 -7.50
C VAL A 30 -18.81 -1.59 -8.93
N SER A 31 -19.79 -0.72 -9.14
CA SER A 31 -20.15 -0.16 -10.44
C SER A 31 -19.66 1.28 -10.62
N ILE A 32 -19.45 1.69 -11.89
CA ILE A 32 -19.15 3.10 -12.23
C ILE A 32 -20.25 4.05 -11.72
N LYS A 33 -21.52 3.61 -11.73
CA LYS A 33 -22.64 4.42 -11.25
C LYS A 33 -22.56 4.68 -9.75
N GLU A 34 -22.15 3.68 -8.95
CA GLU A 34 -21.95 3.84 -7.50
C GLU A 34 -20.78 4.78 -7.21
N ILE A 35 -19.67 4.66 -7.94
CA ILE A 35 -18.53 5.58 -7.81
C ILE A 35 -18.94 7.01 -8.14
N ALA A 36 -19.66 7.22 -9.25
CA ALA A 36 -20.16 8.52 -9.65
C ALA A 36 -21.11 9.13 -8.59
N LYS A 37 -22.05 8.31 -8.07
CA LYS A 37 -22.97 8.72 -7.01
C LYS A 37 -22.22 9.12 -5.73
N LYS A 38 -21.24 8.32 -5.30
CA LYS A 38 -20.46 8.59 -4.07
C LYS A 38 -19.55 9.80 -4.21
N SER A 39 -18.91 9.98 -5.37
CA SER A 39 -18.03 11.12 -5.63
C SER A 39 -18.75 12.43 -5.95
N GLY A 40 -20.05 12.38 -6.22
CA GLY A 40 -20.85 13.53 -6.62
C GLY A 40 -20.51 14.07 -8.01
N VAL A 41 -19.91 13.25 -8.90
CA VAL A 41 -19.52 13.66 -10.26
C VAL A 41 -20.26 12.85 -11.33
N ASN A 42 -20.28 13.39 -12.55
CA ASN A 42 -20.84 12.67 -13.69
C ASN A 42 -20.00 11.42 -14.03
N SER A 43 -20.65 10.28 -14.26
CA SER A 43 -20.00 9.02 -14.62
C SER A 43 -19.11 9.09 -15.88
N ALA A 44 -19.40 9.98 -16.81
CA ALA A 44 -18.58 10.21 -17.99
C ALA A 44 -17.15 10.69 -17.62
N LEU A 45 -17.00 11.43 -16.52
CA LEU A 45 -15.69 11.88 -16.03
C LEU A 45 -14.79 10.74 -15.56
N ILE A 46 -15.35 9.61 -15.13
CA ILE A 46 -14.57 8.42 -14.78
C ILE A 46 -13.87 7.86 -16.02
N SER A 47 -14.59 7.79 -17.15
CA SER A 47 -14.00 7.36 -18.43
C SER A 47 -13.01 8.38 -18.96
N TYR A 48 -13.29 9.67 -18.79
CA TYR A 48 -12.41 10.76 -19.25
C TYR A 48 -11.07 10.77 -18.50
N TYR A 49 -11.08 10.72 -17.14
CA TYR A 49 -9.85 10.81 -16.36
C TYR A 49 -9.08 9.50 -16.24
N PHE A 50 -9.77 8.37 -16.21
CA PHE A 50 -9.18 7.07 -15.89
C PHE A 50 -9.32 6.04 -17.02
N GLY A 51 -10.06 6.31 -18.08
CA GLY A 51 -10.30 5.33 -19.14
C GLY A 51 -11.21 4.18 -18.73
N GLY A 52 -11.92 4.28 -17.61
CA GLY A 52 -12.88 3.31 -17.12
C GLY A 52 -12.52 2.66 -15.78
N LYS A 53 -13.39 1.76 -15.32
CA LYS A 53 -13.33 1.13 -14.00
C LYS A 53 -12.03 0.37 -13.74
N LYS A 54 -11.51 -0.32 -14.77
CA LYS A 54 -10.29 -1.14 -14.65
C LYS A 54 -9.08 -0.28 -14.31
N ASN A 55 -8.84 0.76 -15.10
CA ASN A 55 -7.71 1.66 -14.89
C ASN A 55 -7.86 2.47 -13.61
N LEU A 56 -9.09 2.87 -13.26
CA LEU A 56 -9.36 3.51 -11.97
C LEU A 56 -9.00 2.58 -10.80
N TYR A 57 -9.33 1.30 -10.89
CA TYR A 57 -8.93 0.33 -9.86
C TYR A 57 -7.41 0.18 -9.75
N GLN A 58 -6.71 0.13 -10.89
CA GLN A 58 -5.25 0.11 -10.92
C GLN A 58 -4.66 1.37 -10.26
N GLU A 59 -5.25 2.54 -10.52
CA GLU A 59 -4.80 3.79 -9.90
C GLU A 59 -5.03 3.80 -8.39
N VAL A 60 -6.17 3.29 -7.93
CA VAL A 60 -6.42 3.07 -6.49
C VAL A 60 -5.33 2.18 -5.87
N LEU A 61 -5.00 1.05 -6.48
CA LEU A 61 -3.95 0.16 -5.98
C LEU A 61 -2.56 0.83 -6.01
N ASN A 62 -2.28 1.62 -7.05
CA ASN A 62 -1.07 2.43 -7.17
C ASN A 62 -0.93 3.36 -5.98
N GLU A 63 -1.96 4.14 -5.71
CA GLU A 63 -1.96 5.12 -4.63
C GLU A 63 -1.77 4.47 -3.26
N GLN A 64 -2.52 3.39 -2.99
CA GLN A 64 -2.38 2.68 -1.71
C GLN A 64 -0.99 2.05 -1.55
N SER A 65 -0.43 1.48 -2.59
CA SER A 65 0.91 0.88 -2.53
C SER A 65 2.04 1.93 -2.43
N ASN A 66 1.82 3.15 -2.90
CA ASN A 66 2.77 4.25 -2.72
C ASN A 66 3.00 4.61 -1.25
N LEU A 67 2.04 4.34 -0.36
CA LEU A 67 2.23 4.51 1.09
C LEU A 67 3.47 3.74 1.57
N PHE A 68 3.61 2.47 1.18
CA PHE A 68 4.76 1.64 1.56
C PHE A 68 6.07 2.12 0.93
N LEU A 69 6.04 2.54 -0.34
CA LEU A 69 7.24 3.04 -1.03
C LEU A 69 7.71 4.39 -0.46
N ASN A 70 6.79 5.25 -0.07
CA ASN A 70 7.11 6.51 0.60
C ASN A 70 7.77 6.27 1.97
N LEU A 71 7.33 5.24 2.71
CA LEU A 71 7.99 4.82 3.94
C LEU A 71 9.43 4.35 3.68
N ILE A 72 9.66 3.55 2.64
CA ILE A 72 11.00 3.14 2.23
C ILE A 72 11.88 4.37 1.98
N ALA A 73 11.43 5.31 1.15
CA ALA A 73 12.18 6.51 0.83
C ALA A 73 12.52 7.35 2.08
N ARG A 74 11.53 7.53 2.98
CA ARG A 74 11.70 8.24 4.24
C ARG A 74 12.72 7.59 5.16
N VAL A 75 12.66 6.27 5.31
CA VAL A 75 13.57 5.53 6.20
C VAL A 75 14.97 5.45 5.60
N SER A 76 15.07 5.23 4.28
CA SER A 76 16.37 5.17 3.58
C SER A 76 17.17 6.48 3.69
N SER A 77 16.49 7.63 3.70
CA SER A 77 17.15 8.95 3.79
C SER A 77 17.74 9.26 5.16
N LYS A 78 17.47 8.46 6.19
CA LYS A 78 17.95 8.69 7.56
C LYS A 78 19.38 8.15 7.73
N ASP A 79 20.19 8.92 8.42
CA ASP A 79 21.54 8.49 8.82
C ASP A 79 21.49 7.82 10.21
N ILE A 80 20.98 6.59 10.22
CA ILE A 80 20.86 5.74 11.42
C ILE A 80 21.27 4.30 11.09
N ALA A 81 21.61 3.51 12.11
CA ALA A 81 22.04 2.12 11.96
C ALA A 81 20.98 1.27 11.21
N PRO A 82 21.40 0.26 10.41
CA PRO A 82 20.51 -0.58 9.61
C PRO A 82 19.39 -1.24 10.41
N LEU A 83 19.69 -1.77 11.59
CA LEU A 83 18.69 -2.37 12.47
C LEU A 83 17.67 -1.34 12.98
N ALA A 84 18.09 -0.10 13.22
CA ALA A 84 17.20 0.99 13.60
C ALA A 84 16.26 1.38 12.44
N LYS A 85 16.79 1.43 11.19
CA LYS A 85 15.97 1.62 9.97
C LYS A 85 14.91 0.53 9.83
N LEU A 86 15.30 -0.73 10.00
CA LEU A 86 14.39 -1.86 9.92
C LEU A 86 13.26 -1.75 10.96
N ARG A 87 13.60 -1.44 12.21
CA ARG A 87 12.62 -1.23 13.29
C ARG A 87 11.69 -0.07 12.96
N GLU A 88 12.21 1.05 12.50
CA GLU A 88 11.42 2.22 12.16
C GLU A 88 10.45 1.94 11.01
N TYR A 89 10.89 1.21 9.98
CA TYR A 89 10.05 0.82 8.87
C TYR A 89 8.88 -0.07 9.33
N ILE A 90 9.17 -1.09 10.15
CA ILE A 90 8.15 -1.99 10.70
C ILE A 90 7.13 -1.23 11.55
N THR A 91 7.60 -0.32 12.42
CA THR A 91 6.73 0.50 13.26
C THR A 91 5.84 1.39 12.41
N ALA A 92 6.40 2.06 11.40
CA ALA A 92 5.66 2.94 10.52
C ALA A 92 4.60 2.19 9.68
N ILE A 93 4.88 0.97 9.21
CA ILE A 93 3.88 0.14 8.55
C ILE A 93 2.73 -0.19 9.52
N SER A 94 3.05 -0.60 10.74
CA SER A 94 2.03 -0.92 11.74
C SER A 94 1.14 0.28 12.07
N GLU A 95 1.68 1.49 12.07
CA GLU A 95 0.91 2.72 12.23
C GLU A 95 -0.02 2.98 11.03
N VAL A 96 0.49 2.82 9.80
CA VAL A 96 -0.33 2.97 8.59
C VAL A 96 -1.47 1.95 8.56
N GLN A 97 -1.21 0.71 8.97
CA GLN A 97 -2.23 -0.33 9.08
C GLN A 97 -3.34 0.05 10.06
N LYS A 98 -2.98 0.59 11.24
CA LYS A 98 -3.94 1.05 12.25
C LYS A 98 -4.76 2.26 11.80
N LEU A 99 -4.13 3.20 11.09
CA LEU A 99 -4.79 4.42 10.63
C LEU A 99 -5.71 4.20 9.42
N HIS A 100 -5.38 3.23 8.58
CA HIS A 100 -6.07 2.99 7.30
C HIS A 100 -6.38 1.51 7.06
N PRO A 101 -7.02 0.78 8.01
CA PRO A 101 -7.18 -0.67 7.93
C PRO A 101 -7.88 -1.11 6.64
N HIS A 102 -9.00 -0.49 6.28
CA HIS A 102 -9.76 -0.85 5.08
C HIS A 102 -8.96 -0.69 3.77
N ARG A 103 -8.09 0.33 3.70
CA ARG A 103 -7.24 0.57 2.52
C ARG A 103 -6.13 -0.45 2.42
N ILE A 104 -5.54 -0.83 3.54
CA ILE A 104 -4.50 -1.87 3.59
C ILE A 104 -5.10 -3.25 3.30
N HIS A 105 -6.30 -3.53 3.78
CA HIS A 105 -7.05 -4.74 3.41
C HIS A 105 -7.21 -4.90 1.89
N LEU A 106 -7.41 -3.81 1.16
CA LEU A 106 -7.49 -3.84 -0.31
C LEU A 106 -6.20 -4.39 -0.93
N ILE A 107 -5.04 -3.95 -0.45
CA ILE A 107 -3.73 -4.42 -0.94
C ILE A 107 -3.51 -5.90 -0.59
N TYR A 108 -3.80 -6.31 0.64
CA TYR A 108 -3.62 -7.70 1.06
C TYR A 108 -4.60 -8.66 0.40
N ARG A 109 -5.83 -8.21 0.16
CA ARG A 109 -6.81 -8.98 -0.63
C ARG A 109 -6.31 -9.21 -2.05
N GLU A 110 -5.77 -8.20 -2.70
CA GLU A 110 -5.20 -8.32 -4.04
C GLU A 110 -3.95 -9.21 -4.06
N LEU A 111 -3.20 -9.29 -2.96
CA LEU A 111 -2.09 -10.20 -2.78
C LEU A 111 -2.53 -11.68 -2.70
N LEU A 112 -3.61 -11.93 -1.94
CA LEU A 112 -4.09 -13.30 -1.66
C LEU A 112 -4.97 -13.84 -2.78
N THR A 113 -5.75 -12.97 -3.43
CA THR A 113 -6.67 -13.30 -4.54
C THR A 113 -6.49 -12.28 -5.66
N PRO A 114 -5.38 -12.39 -6.43
CA PRO A 114 -5.06 -11.40 -7.45
C PRO A 114 -6.17 -11.32 -8.49
N THR A 115 -6.64 -10.11 -8.78
CA THR A 115 -7.37 -9.89 -10.02
C THR A 115 -6.35 -10.01 -11.17
N PHE A 116 -6.74 -10.64 -12.29
CA PHE A 116 -5.87 -10.87 -13.46
C PHE A 116 -5.17 -9.62 -14.01
N MET A 117 -5.51 -8.45 -13.50
CA MET A 117 -5.02 -7.15 -13.94
C MET A 117 -3.79 -6.64 -13.17
N CYS A 118 -3.50 -7.20 -12.01
CA CYS A 118 -2.56 -6.61 -11.05
C CYS A 118 -1.33 -7.48 -10.74
N ASP A 119 -1.23 -8.66 -11.34
CA ASP A 119 -0.19 -9.64 -10.99
C ASP A 119 1.24 -9.06 -11.13
N SER A 120 1.55 -8.43 -12.25
CA SER A 120 2.87 -7.82 -12.47
C SER A 120 3.11 -6.58 -11.59
N PHE A 121 2.06 -5.79 -11.36
CA PHE A 121 2.14 -4.58 -10.57
C PHE A 121 2.43 -4.88 -9.09
N ILE A 122 1.66 -5.77 -8.49
CA ILE A 122 1.82 -6.16 -7.08
C ILE A 122 3.16 -6.86 -6.87
N LYS A 123 3.52 -7.81 -7.75
CA LYS A 123 4.82 -8.48 -7.70
C LYS A 123 5.98 -7.50 -7.71
N ASN A 124 5.96 -6.48 -8.58
CA ASN A 124 7.00 -5.46 -8.64
C ASN A 124 7.08 -4.61 -7.36
N ARG A 125 5.94 -4.28 -6.74
CA ARG A 125 5.90 -3.50 -5.50
C ARG A 125 6.40 -4.30 -4.31
N LEU A 126 5.94 -5.54 -4.17
CA LEU A 126 6.40 -6.47 -3.14
C LEU A 126 7.89 -6.75 -3.26
N TYR A 127 8.37 -6.94 -4.48
CA TYR A 127 9.80 -7.11 -4.73
C TYR A 127 10.64 -5.94 -4.21
N LYS A 128 10.19 -4.70 -4.41
CA LYS A 128 10.87 -3.51 -3.89
C LYS A 128 10.91 -3.49 -2.36
N ILE A 129 9.81 -3.85 -1.70
CA ILE A 129 9.74 -3.94 -0.24
C ILE A 129 10.68 -5.02 0.27
N HIS A 130 10.59 -6.22 -0.31
CA HIS A 130 11.43 -7.35 0.06
C HIS A 130 12.93 -7.07 -0.16
N LYS A 131 13.27 -6.45 -1.29
CA LYS A 131 14.64 -6.02 -1.58
C LYS A 131 15.16 -5.07 -0.52
N PHE A 132 14.41 -4.01 -0.21
CA PHE A 132 14.77 -3.03 0.81
C PHE A 132 15.00 -3.68 2.18
N MET A 133 14.08 -4.54 2.64
CA MET A 133 14.23 -5.22 3.92
C MET A 133 15.42 -6.18 3.92
N SER A 134 15.65 -6.91 2.83
CA SER A 134 16.79 -7.83 2.69
C SER A 134 18.12 -7.08 2.71
N GLU A 135 18.20 -5.91 2.08
CA GLU A 135 19.39 -5.05 2.09
C GLU A 135 19.68 -4.56 3.51
N LEU A 136 18.69 -4.07 4.25
CA LEU A 136 18.87 -3.65 5.64
C LEU A 136 19.29 -4.81 6.56
N VAL A 137 18.77 -6.01 6.37
CA VAL A 137 19.22 -7.19 7.13
C VAL A 137 20.67 -7.54 6.77
N THR A 138 21.07 -7.45 5.50
CA THR A 138 22.45 -7.68 5.06
C THR A 138 23.41 -6.69 5.72
N GLU A 139 23.06 -5.41 5.74
CA GLU A 139 23.85 -4.36 6.38
C GLU A 139 23.92 -4.58 7.92
N ALA A 140 22.82 -5.00 8.57
CA ALA A 140 22.79 -5.29 10.00
C ALA A 140 23.57 -6.56 10.38
N ILE A 141 23.74 -7.51 9.48
CA ILE A 141 24.65 -8.63 9.64
C ILE A 141 26.09 -8.15 9.54
N ALA A 142 26.39 -7.28 8.58
CA ALA A 142 27.74 -6.77 8.35
C ALA A 142 28.24 -5.90 9.52
N ASP A 143 27.36 -5.13 10.19
CA ASP A 143 27.71 -4.31 11.36
C ASP A 143 27.64 -5.10 12.69
N GLY A 144 27.28 -6.38 12.65
CA GLY A 144 27.20 -7.26 13.84
C GLY A 144 25.90 -7.14 14.66
N SER A 145 24.95 -6.33 14.25
CA SER A 145 23.65 -6.17 14.96
C SER A 145 22.75 -7.41 14.83
N ILE A 146 22.95 -8.18 13.75
CA ILE A 146 22.28 -9.48 13.50
C ILE A 146 23.34 -10.57 13.34
N ARG A 147 23.04 -11.78 13.80
CA ARG A 147 23.95 -12.94 13.69
C ARG A 147 24.25 -13.26 12.22
N ASN A 148 25.51 -13.62 11.93
CA ASN A 148 25.99 -13.92 10.60
C ASN A 148 25.57 -15.30 10.03
N ASN A 149 24.89 -16.13 10.82
CA ASN A 149 24.40 -17.43 10.38
C ASN A 149 22.96 -17.40 9.83
N MET A 150 22.43 -16.22 9.58
CA MET A 150 21.08 -16.02 9.05
C MET A 150 21.11 -15.59 7.58
N GLN A 151 20.18 -16.11 6.80
CA GLN A 151 20.00 -15.71 5.39
C GLN A 151 19.15 -14.41 5.34
N PRO A 152 19.69 -13.29 4.80
CA PRO A 152 18.97 -12.00 4.80
C PRO A 152 17.58 -12.05 4.19
N THR A 153 17.43 -12.74 3.06
CA THR A 153 16.14 -12.90 2.37
C THR A 153 15.12 -13.67 3.21
N HIS A 154 15.55 -14.71 3.94
CA HIS A 154 14.65 -15.46 4.83
C HIS A 154 14.22 -14.65 6.04
N VAL A 155 15.12 -13.86 6.62
CA VAL A 155 14.80 -12.95 7.73
C VAL A 155 13.80 -11.89 7.28
N ALA A 156 14.05 -11.25 6.13
CA ALA A 156 13.14 -10.25 5.55
C ALA A 156 11.76 -10.86 5.31
N PHE A 157 11.68 -12.01 4.65
CA PHE A 157 10.42 -12.70 4.39
C PHE A 157 9.66 -13.07 5.67
N THR A 158 10.37 -13.52 6.71
CA THR A 158 9.76 -13.84 8.00
C THR A 158 9.14 -12.60 8.65
N LEU A 159 9.86 -11.48 8.65
CA LEU A 159 9.36 -10.22 9.19
C LEU A 159 8.13 -9.72 8.42
N GLU A 160 8.17 -9.76 7.10
CA GLU A 160 7.04 -9.41 6.24
C GLU A 160 5.82 -10.29 6.52
N SER A 161 6.04 -11.61 6.64
CA SER A 161 4.97 -12.57 6.95
C SER A 161 4.31 -12.29 8.29
N ILE A 162 5.10 -11.97 9.32
CA ILE A 162 4.58 -11.61 10.66
C ILE A 162 3.75 -10.34 10.58
N ILE A 163 4.21 -9.30 9.88
CA ILE A 163 3.49 -8.03 9.73
C ILE A 163 2.13 -8.25 9.05
N VAL A 164 2.12 -9.00 7.94
CA VAL A 164 0.90 -9.29 7.19
C VAL A 164 -0.05 -10.16 8.01
N PHE A 165 0.46 -11.24 8.61
CA PHE A 165 -0.35 -12.16 9.39
C PHE A 165 -0.97 -11.49 10.60
N PHE A 166 -0.19 -10.70 11.34
CA PHE A 166 -0.67 -9.94 12.49
C PHE A 166 -1.82 -9.02 12.10
N PHE A 167 -1.67 -8.25 11.02
CA PHE A 167 -2.73 -7.37 10.53
C PHE A 167 -3.99 -8.14 10.16
N LEU A 168 -3.86 -9.25 9.42
CA LEU A 168 -5.02 -10.04 8.97
C LEU A 168 -5.79 -10.72 10.12
N THR A 169 -5.16 -10.92 11.27
CA THR A 169 -5.75 -11.67 12.40
C THR A 169 -6.18 -10.78 13.57
N HIS A 170 -5.67 -9.56 13.69
CA HIS A 170 -5.93 -8.68 14.85
C HIS A 170 -7.01 -7.62 14.60
N ASP A 171 -7.32 -7.30 13.36
CA ASP A 171 -8.27 -6.25 13.00
C ASP A 171 -9.68 -6.80 12.64
N GLN A 172 -10.10 -7.94 13.26
CA GLN A 172 -11.46 -8.47 13.11
C GLN A 172 -12.34 -8.14 14.31
#